data_d7564ab645b2e44cd1f015aae7a46004
#
_entry.id   d7564ab645b2e44cd1f015aae7a46004
#
_cell.length_a   1.000
_cell.length_b   1.000
_cell.length_c   1.000
_cell.angle_alpha   90.00
_cell.angle_beta   90.00
_cell.angle_gamma   90.00
#
_symmetry.space_group_name_H-M   'P 1'
#
loop_
_entity.id
_entity.type
_entity.pdbx_description
1 polymer ?
#
loop_
_entity_poly.entity_id
_entity_poly.type
_entity_poly.pdbx_seq_one_letter_code
_entity_poly.pdbx_strand_id
1 'polypeptide(L)'
;VWTNPNGFAWIELLTDPAKIGLHVALTPTWSETAFFADYVLPMGHGSERHDVHSYETQNAQWIGFRQPVLRAARERLGERITDTREVNPGEVWEENEFWIELSWRIDPDGSLGIRRFFESQKVPGTKLGVDEYYGYIFENSVPGLPAKAQREGLTPLEYMRRYGAFEITRKAGPVHEREVPADELQDARTDALGRVYTRSPRPAEPNVVPLPTPAPDAEG
;
A
#
# COMPACT_ATOMS: atom_id res chain seq x y z
N VAL A 1 15.43 -3.48 -9.51
CA VAL A 1 16.88 -3.75 -9.37
C VAL A 1 17.69 -2.62 -10.02
N TRP A 2 17.42 -2.24 -11.25
CA TRP A 2 18.22 -1.25 -12.01
C TRP A 2 18.10 0.18 -11.49
N THR A 3 16.98 0.52 -10.85
CA THR A 3 16.73 1.87 -10.31
C THR A 3 17.26 2.05 -8.88
N ASN A 4 17.64 0.96 -8.21
CA ASN A 4 18.20 1.04 -6.86
C ASN A 4 19.71 1.27 -6.88
N PRO A 5 20.22 2.02 -5.91
CA PRO A 5 21.68 2.10 -5.71
C PRO A 5 22.27 0.72 -5.57
N ASN A 6 23.43 0.50 -6.18
CA ASN A 6 24.16 -0.78 -6.14
C ASN A 6 23.35 -1.98 -6.70
N GLY A 7 22.72 -1.81 -7.85
CA GLY A 7 21.88 -2.83 -8.50
C GLY A 7 22.58 -4.18 -8.72
N PHE A 8 23.89 -4.20 -8.95
CA PHE A 8 24.65 -5.45 -9.11
C PHE A 8 24.71 -6.27 -7.81
N ALA A 9 24.83 -5.64 -6.65
CA ALA A 9 24.78 -6.35 -5.37
C ALA A 9 23.38 -6.94 -5.11
N TRP A 10 22.32 -6.29 -5.58
CA TRP A 10 20.97 -6.86 -5.55
C TRP A 10 20.84 -8.09 -6.44
N ILE A 11 21.43 -8.08 -7.63
CA ILE A 11 21.43 -9.24 -8.52
C ILE A 11 22.17 -10.42 -7.88
N GLU A 12 23.38 -10.16 -7.33
CA GLU A 12 24.14 -11.18 -6.61
C GLU A 12 23.35 -11.77 -5.43
N LEU A 13 22.62 -10.90 -4.69
CA LEU A 13 21.79 -11.33 -3.57
C LEU A 13 20.62 -12.21 -4.03
N LEU A 14 19.89 -11.78 -5.07
CA LEU A 14 18.70 -12.47 -5.59
C LEU A 14 19.04 -13.80 -6.29
N THR A 15 20.27 -13.95 -6.76
CA THR A 15 20.72 -15.18 -7.44
C THR A 15 21.47 -16.15 -6.52
N ASP A 16 21.68 -15.80 -5.26
CA ASP A 16 22.38 -16.64 -4.28
C ASP A 16 21.38 -17.33 -3.33
N PRO A 17 21.06 -18.62 -3.54
CA PRO A 17 20.10 -19.35 -2.72
C PRO A 17 20.55 -19.55 -1.25
N ALA A 18 21.84 -19.33 -0.94
CA ALA A 18 22.32 -19.34 0.43
C ALA A 18 21.94 -18.06 1.20
N LYS A 19 21.64 -16.97 0.48
CA LYS A 19 21.21 -15.70 1.06
C LYS A 19 19.69 -15.53 1.01
N ILE A 20 19.08 -15.91 -0.09
CA ILE A 20 17.61 -15.87 -0.26
C ILE A 20 17.15 -17.27 -0.68
N GLY A 21 16.56 -18.01 0.27
CA GLY A 21 16.09 -19.36 0.03
C GLY A 21 14.83 -19.46 -0.85
N LEU A 22 14.06 -18.38 -0.96
CA LEU A 22 12.86 -18.28 -1.80
C LEU A 22 12.60 -16.84 -2.19
N HIS A 23 12.52 -16.56 -3.49
CA HIS A 23 12.10 -15.28 -4.04
C HIS A 23 10.82 -15.45 -4.85
N VAL A 24 9.74 -14.80 -4.41
CA VAL A 24 8.45 -14.80 -5.10
C VAL A 24 8.14 -13.38 -5.56
N ALA A 25 7.89 -13.20 -6.84
CA ALA A 25 7.46 -11.93 -7.41
C ALA A 25 5.93 -11.92 -7.59
N LEU A 26 5.26 -10.99 -6.93
CA LEU A 26 3.85 -10.69 -7.11
C LEU A 26 3.76 -9.46 -8.01
N THR A 27 3.36 -9.62 -9.25
CA THR A 27 3.45 -8.52 -10.21
C THR A 27 2.37 -8.60 -11.30
N PRO A 28 1.82 -7.44 -11.72
CA PRO A 28 0.89 -7.39 -12.84
C PRO A 28 1.60 -7.47 -14.21
N THR A 29 2.91 -7.22 -14.23
CA THR A 29 3.72 -7.21 -15.46
C THR A 29 5.06 -7.86 -15.20
N TRP A 30 5.64 -8.45 -16.24
CA TRP A 30 6.99 -8.97 -16.17
C TRP A 30 7.99 -7.82 -15.95
N SER A 31 8.82 -7.93 -14.93
CA SER A 31 9.83 -6.93 -14.59
C SER A 31 11.23 -7.54 -14.46
N GLU A 32 12.25 -6.70 -14.48
CA GLU A 32 13.64 -7.14 -14.33
C GLU A 32 13.87 -7.85 -12.98
N THR A 33 13.19 -7.42 -11.93
CA THR A 33 13.27 -8.08 -10.61
C THR A 33 12.58 -9.43 -10.63
N ALA A 34 11.43 -9.54 -11.29
CA ALA A 34 10.72 -10.80 -11.45
C ALA A 34 11.51 -11.85 -12.25
N PHE A 35 12.44 -11.42 -13.10
CA PHE A 35 13.34 -12.32 -13.85
C PHE A 35 14.20 -13.18 -12.92
N PHE A 36 14.51 -12.72 -11.73
CA PHE A 36 15.31 -13.45 -10.73
C PHE A 36 14.45 -14.22 -9.72
N ALA A 37 13.13 -14.23 -9.86
CA ALA A 37 12.24 -14.91 -8.92
C ALA A 37 12.15 -16.41 -9.21
N ASP A 38 12.02 -17.22 -8.14
CA ASP A 38 11.72 -18.65 -8.23
C ASP A 38 10.27 -18.87 -8.70
N TYR A 39 9.36 -18.00 -8.28
CA TYR A 39 7.96 -17.98 -8.69
C TYR A 39 7.50 -16.59 -9.05
N VAL A 40 6.74 -16.48 -10.14
CA VAL A 40 6.06 -15.25 -10.54
C VAL A 40 4.56 -15.49 -10.48
N LEU A 41 3.88 -14.76 -9.62
CA LEU A 41 2.43 -14.87 -9.41
C LEU A 41 1.74 -13.66 -10.02
N PRO A 42 0.72 -13.87 -10.87
CA PRO A 42 0.02 -12.77 -11.53
C PRO A 42 -0.87 -12.02 -10.52
N MET A 43 -0.59 -10.74 -10.36
CA MET A 43 -1.39 -9.82 -9.55
C MET A 43 -2.18 -8.87 -10.42
N GLY A 44 -3.35 -8.46 -9.94
CA GLY A 44 -4.23 -7.54 -10.64
C GLY A 44 -3.56 -6.21 -10.93
N HIS A 45 -3.65 -5.78 -12.18
CA HIS A 45 -3.39 -4.39 -12.54
C HIS A 45 -4.45 -3.47 -11.91
N GLY A 46 -4.24 -2.17 -11.96
CA GLY A 46 -5.12 -1.19 -11.33
C GLY A 46 -6.63 -1.33 -11.60
N SER A 47 -7.02 -1.87 -12.74
CA SER A 47 -8.44 -2.13 -13.09
C SER A 47 -8.96 -3.50 -12.61
N GLU A 48 -8.11 -4.36 -12.07
CA GLU A 48 -8.42 -5.74 -11.70
C GLU A 48 -8.40 -5.96 -10.20
N ARG A 49 -8.12 -4.92 -9.42
CA ARG A 49 -8.07 -4.95 -7.96
C ARG A 49 -8.67 -3.71 -7.32
N HIS A 50 -9.05 -3.83 -6.05
CA HIS A 50 -9.31 -2.66 -5.22
C HIS A 50 -7.99 -1.95 -4.89
N ASP A 51 -8.09 -0.65 -4.64
CA ASP A 51 -6.95 0.13 -4.18
C ASP A 51 -7.42 1.35 -3.39
N VAL A 52 -6.68 1.70 -2.36
CA VAL A 52 -6.92 2.89 -1.55
C VAL A 52 -5.79 3.88 -1.77
N HIS A 53 -6.17 5.09 -2.17
CA HIS A 53 -5.24 6.21 -2.30
C HIS A 53 -5.29 7.01 -1.02
N SER A 54 -4.30 6.80 -0.16
CA SER A 54 -4.26 7.40 1.16
C SER A 54 -3.73 8.83 1.12
N TYR A 55 -4.36 9.71 1.88
CA TYR A 55 -3.86 11.07 2.10
C TYR A 55 -2.54 11.10 2.88
N GLU A 56 -2.21 10.03 3.59
CA GLU A 56 -0.97 9.90 4.37
C GLU A 56 0.26 9.79 3.49
N THR A 57 0.12 9.25 2.29
CA THR A 57 1.21 9.06 1.33
C THR A 57 1.35 10.20 0.34
N GLN A 58 0.40 11.13 0.34
CA GLN A 58 0.36 12.25 -0.59
C GLN A 58 -0.14 13.50 0.14
N ASN A 59 0.30 14.64 -0.33
CA ASN A 59 -0.20 15.93 0.12
C ASN A 59 -1.61 16.21 -0.42
N ALA A 60 -2.52 15.25 -0.23
CA ALA A 60 -3.88 15.30 -0.73
C ALA A 60 -4.88 15.41 0.43
N GLN A 61 -5.95 16.16 0.18
CA GLN A 61 -7.07 16.31 1.12
C GLN A 61 -8.04 15.13 1.06
N TRP A 62 -7.82 14.21 0.14
CA TRP A 62 -8.77 13.19 -0.25
C TRP A 62 -8.19 11.81 -0.02
N ILE A 63 -9.06 10.90 0.42
CA ILE A 63 -8.85 9.48 0.27
C ILE A 63 -9.66 8.99 -0.92
N GLY A 64 -9.01 8.26 -1.82
CA GLY A 64 -9.64 7.66 -3.00
C GLY A 64 -9.81 6.17 -2.84
N PHE A 65 -10.84 5.62 -3.46
CA PHE A 65 -11.08 4.18 -3.53
C PHE A 65 -11.37 3.76 -4.96
N ARG A 66 -10.54 2.89 -5.48
CA ARG A 66 -10.72 2.28 -6.79
C ARG A 66 -11.27 0.87 -6.62
N GLN A 67 -12.24 0.53 -7.46
CA GLN A 67 -12.85 -0.79 -7.52
C GLN A 67 -12.40 -1.53 -8.77
N PRO A 68 -12.27 -2.88 -8.73
CA PRO A 68 -12.02 -3.69 -9.92
C PRO A 68 -13.18 -3.55 -10.91
N VAL A 69 -12.84 -3.20 -12.14
CA VAL A 69 -13.83 -2.80 -13.16
C VAL A 69 -14.78 -3.96 -13.52
N LEU A 70 -14.25 -5.15 -13.74
CA LEU A 70 -15.07 -6.32 -14.11
C LEU A 70 -15.99 -6.75 -12.97
N ARG A 71 -15.48 -6.77 -11.73
CA ARG A 71 -16.29 -7.08 -10.55
C ARG A 71 -17.43 -6.07 -10.41
N ALA A 72 -17.13 -4.78 -10.42
CA ALA A 72 -18.12 -3.73 -10.30
C ALA A 72 -19.17 -3.77 -11.43
N ALA A 73 -18.75 -4.12 -12.66
CA ALA A 73 -19.67 -4.26 -13.77
C ALA A 73 -20.64 -5.46 -13.59
N ARG A 74 -20.15 -6.62 -13.20
CA ARG A 74 -20.96 -7.81 -12.98
C ARG A 74 -21.90 -7.68 -11.77
N GLU A 75 -21.41 -7.09 -10.67
CA GLU A 75 -22.26 -6.78 -9.50
C GLU A 75 -23.41 -5.83 -9.88
N ARG A 76 -23.19 -4.85 -10.76
CA ARG A 76 -24.25 -3.98 -11.30
C ARG A 76 -25.26 -4.71 -12.18
N LEU A 77 -24.87 -5.82 -12.79
CA LEU A 77 -25.76 -6.70 -13.53
C LEU A 77 -26.51 -7.70 -12.61
N GLY A 78 -26.29 -7.63 -11.30
CA GLY A 78 -26.96 -8.46 -10.31
C GLY A 78 -26.23 -9.76 -9.96
N GLU A 79 -25.00 -9.95 -10.46
CA GLU A 79 -24.20 -11.10 -10.07
C GLU A 79 -23.66 -10.93 -8.64
N ARG A 80 -23.58 -12.02 -7.90
CA ARG A 80 -22.96 -12.04 -6.58
C ARG A 80 -21.53 -12.54 -6.71
N ILE A 81 -20.56 -11.66 -6.45
CA ILE A 81 -19.14 -11.96 -6.51
C ILE A 81 -18.58 -11.98 -5.09
N THR A 82 -17.96 -13.07 -4.69
CA THR A 82 -17.33 -13.21 -3.37
C THR A 82 -15.88 -12.76 -3.43
N ASP A 83 -15.11 -13.37 -4.33
CA ASP A 83 -13.71 -13.04 -4.55
C ASP A 83 -13.52 -12.35 -5.92
N THR A 84 -12.72 -11.30 -5.97
CA THR A 84 -12.46 -10.53 -7.21
C THR A 84 -11.86 -11.40 -8.30
N ARG A 85 -11.04 -12.39 -7.92
CA ARG A 85 -10.44 -13.36 -8.87
C ARG A 85 -11.46 -14.19 -9.65
N GLU A 86 -12.70 -14.31 -9.19
CA GLU A 86 -13.75 -15.05 -9.93
C GLU A 86 -14.08 -14.40 -11.27
N VAL A 87 -13.80 -13.12 -11.40
CA VAL A 87 -14.09 -12.33 -12.60
C VAL A 87 -12.86 -11.82 -13.32
N ASN A 88 -11.70 -11.91 -12.71
CA ASN A 88 -10.45 -11.54 -13.34
C ASN A 88 -10.06 -12.56 -14.42
N PRO A 89 -9.36 -12.13 -15.49
CA PRO A 89 -8.90 -13.03 -16.51
C PRO A 89 -7.81 -13.98 -16.00
N GLY A 90 -7.91 -15.26 -16.34
CA GLY A 90 -6.93 -16.26 -15.98
C GLY A 90 -6.79 -16.48 -14.48
N GLU A 91 -5.56 -16.48 -13.96
CA GLU A 91 -5.24 -16.71 -12.56
C GLU A 91 -4.84 -15.41 -11.81
N VAL A 92 -5.35 -14.28 -12.27
CA VAL A 92 -4.99 -12.96 -11.71
C VAL A 92 -5.66 -12.76 -10.35
N TRP A 93 -4.83 -12.55 -9.35
CA TRP A 93 -5.24 -12.30 -7.98
C TRP A 93 -5.45 -10.82 -7.68
N GLU A 94 -6.40 -10.51 -6.83
CA GLU A 94 -6.37 -9.29 -6.05
C GLU A 94 -5.38 -9.45 -4.88
N GLU A 95 -4.54 -8.46 -4.67
CA GLU A 95 -3.44 -8.53 -3.71
C GLU A 95 -3.90 -8.84 -2.28
N ASN A 96 -4.96 -8.17 -1.81
CA ASN A 96 -5.46 -8.40 -0.46
C ASN A 96 -6.12 -9.78 -0.31
N GLU A 97 -6.85 -10.25 -1.32
CA GLU A 97 -7.40 -11.62 -1.35
C GLU A 97 -6.29 -12.66 -1.35
N PHE A 98 -5.18 -12.40 -2.05
CA PHE A 98 -4.03 -13.28 -2.05
C PHE A 98 -3.42 -13.44 -0.65
N TRP A 99 -3.18 -12.34 0.08
CA TRP A 99 -2.61 -12.42 1.43
C TRP A 99 -3.56 -13.08 2.43
N ILE A 100 -4.85 -12.81 2.33
CA ILE A 100 -5.88 -13.46 3.14
C ILE A 100 -5.87 -14.98 2.88
N GLU A 101 -5.91 -15.39 1.62
CA GLU A 101 -5.90 -16.80 1.25
C GLU A 101 -4.60 -17.50 1.66
N LEU A 102 -3.45 -16.86 1.42
CA LEU A 102 -2.14 -17.40 1.78
C LEU A 102 -2.03 -17.64 3.29
N SER A 103 -2.51 -16.71 4.12
CA SER A 103 -2.48 -16.84 5.58
C SER A 103 -3.24 -18.08 6.06
N TRP A 104 -4.37 -18.39 5.44
CA TRP A 104 -5.17 -19.57 5.78
C TRP A 104 -4.58 -20.87 5.25
N ARG A 105 -3.83 -20.82 4.16
CA ARG A 105 -3.10 -22.00 3.63
C ARG A 105 -1.86 -22.33 4.43
N ILE A 106 -1.15 -21.33 4.92
CA ILE A 106 0.05 -21.49 5.76
C ILE A 106 -0.33 -21.96 7.17
N ASP A 107 -1.45 -21.46 7.69
CA ASP A 107 -1.91 -21.70 9.06
C ASP A 107 -3.35 -22.27 9.09
N PRO A 108 -3.57 -23.49 8.53
CA PRO A 108 -4.91 -24.03 8.34
C PRO A 108 -5.66 -24.33 9.66
N ASP A 109 -4.93 -24.66 10.73
CA ASP A 109 -5.48 -24.93 12.05
C ASP A 109 -5.35 -23.78 13.05
N GLY A 110 -4.66 -22.68 12.67
CA GLY A 110 -4.43 -21.52 13.52
C GLY A 110 -3.28 -21.69 14.52
N SER A 111 -2.55 -22.79 14.47
CA SER A 111 -1.47 -23.08 15.43
C SER A 111 -0.27 -22.15 15.32
N LEU A 112 -0.02 -21.59 14.15
CA LEU A 112 1.05 -20.60 13.92
C LEU A 112 0.64 -19.18 14.35
N GLY A 113 -0.65 -18.95 14.61
CA GLY A 113 -1.17 -17.64 15.01
C GLY A 113 -1.15 -16.58 13.88
N ILE A 114 -1.02 -17.01 12.62
CA ILE A 114 -0.97 -16.13 11.45
C ILE A 114 -2.39 -15.80 10.99
N ARG A 115 -3.22 -16.82 10.75
CA ARG A 115 -4.55 -16.63 10.17
C ARG A 115 -5.48 -15.80 11.03
N ARG A 116 -5.25 -15.73 12.36
CA ARG A 116 -6.07 -14.92 13.29
C ARG A 116 -6.18 -13.44 12.90
N PHE A 117 -5.18 -12.90 12.20
CA PHE A 117 -5.18 -11.53 11.70
C PHE A 117 -6.05 -11.36 10.44
N PHE A 118 -6.46 -12.46 9.85
CA PHE A 118 -7.26 -12.55 8.62
C PHE A 118 -8.56 -13.35 8.84
N GLU A 119 -9.02 -13.44 10.08
CA GLU A 119 -10.33 -13.97 10.41
C GLU A 119 -11.40 -12.88 10.36
N SER A 120 -12.60 -13.26 9.91
CA SER A 120 -13.76 -12.40 9.93
C SER A 120 -14.13 -12.02 11.36
N GLN A 121 -14.31 -10.73 11.61
CA GLN A 121 -14.84 -10.25 12.88
C GLN A 121 -16.37 -10.43 12.98
N LYS A 122 -17.05 -10.62 11.83
CA LYS A 122 -18.49 -10.83 11.77
C LYS A 122 -18.86 -12.29 11.99
N VAL A 123 -18.03 -13.21 11.50
CA VAL A 123 -18.26 -14.66 11.61
C VAL A 123 -16.96 -15.32 12.10
N PRO A 124 -16.78 -15.42 13.43
CA PRO A 124 -15.58 -16.02 14.01
C PRO A 124 -15.26 -17.40 13.43
N GLY A 125 -13.96 -17.66 13.23
CA GLY A 125 -13.50 -18.93 12.67
C GLY A 125 -13.63 -19.06 11.15
N THR A 126 -14.08 -18.01 10.47
CA THR A 126 -14.13 -17.97 9.00
C THR A 126 -13.11 -16.97 8.43
N LYS A 127 -12.77 -17.19 7.18
CA LYS A 127 -11.83 -16.32 6.46
C LYS A 127 -12.43 -14.93 6.24
N LEU A 128 -11.64 -13.90 6.45
CA LEU A 128 -11.97 -12.52 6.13
C LEU A 128 -12.22 -12.34 4.63
N GLY A 129 -13.34 -11.73 4.26
CA GLY A 129 -13.61 -11.34 2.87
C GLY A 129 -13.01 -9.97 2.55
N VAL A 130 -12.69 -9.74 1.29
CA VAL A 130 -12.09 -8.45 0.85
C VAL A 130 -13.00 -7.25 1.13
N ASP A 131 -14.31 -7.42 1.05
CA ASP A 131 -15.29 -6.38 1.36
C ASP A 131 -15.31 -6.03 2.85
N GLU A 132 -15.17 -7.04 3.70
CA GLU A 132 -15.06 -6.81 5.15
C GLU A 132 -13.73 -6.11 5.49
N TYR A 133 -12.64 -6.49 4.82
CA TYR A 133 -11.34 -5.86 4.95
C TYR A 133 -11.38 -4.35 4.65
N TYR A 134 -11.93 -3.97 3.51
CA TYR A 134 -12.08 -2.55 3.17
C TYR A 134 -13.12 -1.83 4.03
N GLY A 135 -14.20 -2.51 4.41
CA GLY A 135 -15.17 -2.00 5.38
C GLY A 135 -14.49 -1.60 6.69
N TYR A 136 -13.67 -2.48 7.23
CA TYR A 136 -12.90 -2.24 8.45
C TYR A 136 -11.94 -1.04 8.31
N ILE A 137 -11.23 -0.92 7.19
CA ILE A 137 -10.34 0.23 6.92
C ILE A 137 -11.13 1.54 6.94
N PHE A 138 -12.25 1.61 6.22
CA PHE A 138 -13.02 2.84 6.10
C PHE A 138 -13.76 3.20 7.39
N GLU A 139 -14.12 2.24 8.20
CA GLU A 139 -14.73 2.47 9.52
C GLU A 139 -13.73 2.99 10.55
N ASN A 140 -12.48 2.51 10.52
CA ASN A 140 -11.52 2.74 11.61
C ASN A 140 -10.39 3.70 11.26
N SER A 141 -10.05 3.86 9.97
CA SER A 141 -8.85 4.60 9.55
C SER A 141 -9.16 5.92 8.83
N VAL A 142 -10.43 6.24 8.55
CA VAL A 142 -10.78 7.46 7.80
C VAL A 142 -11.61 8.41 8.66
N PRO A 143 -10.98 9.42 9.28
CA PRO A 143 -11.66 10.38 10.16
C PRO A 143 -12.83 11.07 9.46
N GLY A 144 -14.00 11.03 10.09
CA GLY A 144 -15.21 11.70 9.60
C GLY A 144 -16.03 10.95 8.55
N LEU A 145 -15.45 9.96 7.88
CA LEU A 145 -16.16 9.16 6.87
C LEU A 145 -17.34 8.37 7.47
N PRO A 146 -17.21 7.66 8.62
CA PRO A 146 -18.35 6.93 9.19
C PRO A 146 -19.54 7.83 9.49
N ALA A 147 -19.29 9.01 10.08
CA ALA A 147 -20.37 9.96 10.38
C ALA A 147 -21.00 10.57 9.13
N LYS A 148 -20.23 10.74 8.06
CA LYS A 148 -20.75 11.23 6.77
C LYS A 148 -21.59 10.16 6.07
N ALA A 149 -21.12 8.94 6.01
CA ALA A 149 -21.83 7.81 5.42
C ALA A 149 -23.17 7.56 6.15
N GLN A 150 -23.15 7.55 7.48
CA GLN A 150 -24.35 7.36 8.29
C GLN A 150 -25.45 8.41 8.00
N ARG A 151 -25.06 9.67 7.79
CA ARG A 151 -26.02 10.75 7.43
C ARG A 151 -26.71 10.51 6.08
N GLU A 152 -26.11 9.71 5.22
CA GLU A 152 -26.65 9.32 3.91
C GLU A 152 -27.30 7.93 3.94
N GLY A 153 -27.38 7.28 5.11
CA GLY A 153 -27.94 5.94 5.25
C GLY A 153 -27.05 4.84 4.64
N LEU A 154 -25.75 5.11 4.54
CA LEU A 154 -24.77 4.20 3.95
C LEU A 154 -23.76 3.72 5.00
N THR A 155 -23.18 2.55 4.78
CA THR A 155 -21.94 2.15 5.42
C THR A 155 -20.75 2.92 4.82
N PRO A 156 -19.61 3.05 5.51
CA PRO A 156 -18.41 3.68 4.94
C PRO A 156 -17.94 3.05 3.63
N LEU A 157 -18.01 1.73 3.51
CA LEU A 157 -17.66 1.03 2.26
C LEU A 157 -18.63 1.37 1.11
N GLU A 158 -19.96 1.36 1.39
CA GLU A 158 -20.97 1.74 0.39
C GLU A 158 -20.79 3.21 -0.05
N TYR A 159 -20.45 4.09 0.88
CA TYR A 159 -20.14 5.48 0.56
C TYR A 159 -18.95 5.55 -0.41
N MET A 160 -17.85 4.88 -0.10
CA MET A 160 -16.65 4.87 -0.95
C MET A 160 -16.90 4.18 -2.29
N ARG A 161 -17.70 3.13 -2.34
CA ARG A 161 -18.12 2.49 -3.60
C ARG A 161 -18.97 3.40 -4.47
N ARG A 162 -19.79 4.23 -3.87
CA ARG A 162 -20.68 5.15 -4.56
C ARG A 162 -19.96 6.37 -5.11
N TYR A 163 -19.09 6.98 -4.29
CA TYR A 163 -18.48 8.27 -4.60
C TYR A 163 -17.02 8.16 -5.07
N GLY A 164 -16.34 7.07 -4.77
CA GLY A 164 -14.95 6.83 -5.14
C GLY A 164 -13.92 7.64 -4.36
N ALA A 165 -14.34 8.67 -3.62
CA ALA A 165 -13.45 9.52 -2.84
C ALA A 165 -14.17 10.19 -1.67
N PHE A 166 -13.39 10.55 -0.63
CA PHE A 166 -13.86 11.30 0.53
C PHE A 166 -12.87 12.40 0.88
N GLU A 167 -13.37 13.62 1.09
CA GLU A 167 -12.56 14.76 1.52
C GLU A 167 -12.34 14.72 3.03
N ILE A 168 -11.09 14.54 3.44
CA ILE A 168 -10.71 14.44 4.88
C ILE A 168 -10.59 15.84 5.50
N THR A 169 -10.03 16.79 4.76
CA THR A 169 -9.85 18.16 5.23
C THR A 169 -9.90 19.15 4.08
N ARG A 170 -10.44 20.34 4.35
CA ARG A 170 -10.39 21.46 3.42
C ARG A 170 -9.13 22.31 3.58
N LYS A 171 -8.31 22.02 4.58
CA LYS A 171 -7.03 22.69 4.78
C LYS A 171 -5.93 21.85 4.12
N ALA A 172 -5.68 22.08 2.85
CA ALA A 172 -4.46 21.59 2.23
C ALA A 172 -3.32 22.48 2.66
N GLY A 173 -2.37 21.90 3.35
CA GLY A 173 -1.05 22.47 3.50
C GLY A 173 -0.05 21.39 3.14
N PRO A 174 1.08 21.72 2.50
CA PRO A 174 2.13 20.74 2.29
C PRO A 174 2.59 20.20 3.65
N VAL A 175 2.43 18.89 3.84
CA VAL A 175 2.78 18.22 5.12
C VAL A 175 4.25 18.43 5.48
N HIS A 176 5.10 18.63 4.46
CA HIS A 176 6.53 18.86 4.60
C HIS A 176 6.90 20.34 4.82
N GLU A 177 5.93 21.26 4.79
CA GLU A 177 6.13 22.67 5.19
C GLU A 177 5.73 22.93 6.66
N ARG A 178 5.51 21.88 7.44
CA ARG A 178 5.30 21.99 8.87
C ARG A 178 6.56 22.57 9.52
N GLU A 179 6.41 23.63 10.31
CA GLU A 179 7.48 24.08 11.17
C GLU A 179 7.99 22.94 12.05
N VAL A 180 9.27 22.65 11.96
CA VAL A 180 9.92 21.67 12.82
C VAL A 180 10.17 22.33 14.17
N PRO A 181 9.74 21.74 15.29
CA PRO A 181 10.01 22.28 16.61
C PRO A 181 11.50 22.55 16.85
N ALA A 182 11.81 23.62 17.56
CA ALA A 182 13.20 24.03 17.76
C ALA A 182 14.05 22.99 18.50
N ASP A 183 13.42 22.16 19.33
CA ASP A 183 14.05 21.04 20.02
C ASP A 183 14.42 19.88 19.08
N GLU A 184 13.66 19.66 18.02
CA GLU A 184 14.03 18.70 16.96
C GLU A 184 15.19 19.22 16.09
N LEU A 185 15.47 20.51 16.13
CA LEU A 185 16.52 21.19 15.33
C LEU A 185 17.81 21.47 16.12
N GLN A 186 17.94 21.05 17.37
CA GLN A 186 19.06 21.40 18.26
C GLN A 186 20.45 21.17 17.66
N ASP A 187 20.60 20.15 16.82
CA ASP A 187 21.84 19.82 16.14
C ASP A 187 21.76 19.98 14.62
N ALA A 188 20.74 20.64 14.12
CA ALA A 188 20.55 20.81 12.70
C ALA A 188 21.59 21.76 12.11
N ARG A 189 22.09 21.38 10.95
CA ARG A 189 22.97 22.23 10.14
C ARG A 189 22.24 22.58 8.85
N THR A 190 22.32 23.82 8.45
CA THR A 190 21.80 24.29 7.17
C THR A 190 22.94 24.57 6.22
N ASP A 191 22.88 24.06 5.02
CA ASP A 191 23.83 24.37 3.97
C ASP A 191 23.47 25.68 3.23
N ALA A 192 24.32 26.08 2.28
CA ALA A 192 24.12 27.29 1.48
C ALA A 192 22.86 27.25 0.60
N LEU A 193 22.26 26.08 0.39
CA LEU A 193 21.01 25.88 -0.37
C LEU A 193 19.77 25.78 0.54
N GLY A 194 19.92 26.04 1.85
CA GLY A 194 18.82 25.96 2.80
C GLY A 194 18.40 24.53 3.20
N ARG A 195 19.17 23.49 2.82
CA ARG A 195 18.88 22.11 3.21
C ARG A 195 19.25 21.90 4.67
N VAL A 196 18.34 21.29 5.42
CA VAL A 196 18.49 21.01 6.84
C VAL A 196 18.97 19.58 7.04
N TYR A 197 20.05 19.40 7.78
CA TYR A 197 20.61 18.11 8.15
C TYR A 197 20.43 17.91 9.65
N THR A 198 19.70 16.87 10.04
CA THR A 198 19.57 16.48 11.44
C THR A 198 20.45 15.26 11.73
N ARG A 199 20.96 15.16 12.95
CA ARG A 199 21.67 13.95 13.35
C ARG A 199 20.70 12.82 13.65
N SER A 200 21.14 11.60 13.29
CA SER A 200 20.47 10.37 13.74
C SER A 200 20.40 10.30 15.26
N PRO A 201 19.32 9.76 15.83
CA PRO A 201 19.33 9.34 17.24
C PRO A 201 20.46 8.32 17.54
N ARG A 202 21.11 7.75 16.53
CA ARG A 202 22.38 7.02 16.67
C ARG A 202 23.53 8.00 16.43
N PRO A 203 24.33 8.36 17.44
CA PRO A 203 25.35 9.42 17.35
C PRO A 203 26.44 9.21 16.28
N ALA A 204 26.56 8.01 15.75
CA ALA A 204 27.62 7.63 14.83
C ALA A 204 27.25 7.66 13.33
N GLU A 205 25.96 7.81 13.00
CA GLU A 205 25.50 7.75 11.61
C GLU A 205 24.64 8.98 11.27
N PRO A 206 24.94 9.71 10.18
CA PRO A 206 24.07 10.79 9.72
C PRO A 206 22.73 10.24 9.24
N ASN A 207 21.63 10.85 9.65
CA ASN A 207 20.27 10.46 9.23
C ASN A 207 20.00 10.68 7.75
N VAL A 208 20.81 11.47 7.09
CA VAL A 208 20.61 11.82 5.69
C VAL A 208 21.92 11.63 4.97
N VAL A 209 21.95 10.68 4.06
CA VAL A 209 22.95 10.68 2.99
C VAL A 209 22.50 11.78 2.01
N PRO A 210 23.22 12.89 1.89
CA PRO A 210 22.86 13.89 0.91
C PRO A 210 22.96 13.26 -0.47
N LEU A 211 21.81 13.12 -1.13
CA LEU A 211 21.83 12.83 -2.56
C LEU A 211 22.54 14.02 -3.22
N PRO A 212 23.60 13.80 -4.00
CA PRO A 212 24.21 14.89 -4.74
C PRO A 212 23.14 15.48 -5.64
N THR A 213 22.73 16.71 -5.35
CA THR A 213 21.92 17.48 -6.28
C THR A 213 22.85 17.76 -7.47
N PRO A 214 22.48 17.36 -8.70
CA PRO A 214 23.24 17.80 -9.86
C PRO A 214 23.37 19.33 -9.77
N ALA A 215 24.57 19.83 -9.95
CA ALA A 215 24.74 21.25 -10.11
C ALA A 215 23.80 21.70 -11.24
N PRO A 216 23.08 22.82 -11.11
CA PRO A 216 22.32 23.35 -12.21
C PRO A 216 23.32 23.51 -13.37
N ASP A 217 22.98 22.90 -14.49
CA ASP A 217 23.79 23.02 -15.70
C ASP A 217 23.97 24.51 -15.95
N ALA A 218 25.17 24.90 -16.32
CA ALA A 218 25.54 26.29 -16.56
C ALA A 218 24.77 26.96 -17.74
N GLU A 219 23.79 26.24 -18.28
CA GLU A 219 22.94 26.68 -19.38
C GLU A 219 21.46 26.82 -18.91
N GLY A 220 21.24 27.21 -17.67
CA GLY A 220 20.14 27.86 -17.07
C GLY A 220 18.74 27.40 -17.12
#